data_626e484ef64a150d6e5d83bc72cda987
#
_entry.id   626e484ef64a150d6e5d83bc72cda987
#
_cell.length_a   1.000
_cell.length_b   1.000
_cell.length_c   1.000
_cell.angle_alpha   90.00
_cell.angle_beta   90.00
_cell.angle_gamma   90.00
#
_symmetry.space_group_name_H-M   'P 1'
#
loop_
_entity.id
_entity.type
_entity.pdbx_description
1 polymer ?
#
loop_
_entity_poly.entity_id
_entity_poly.type
_entity_poly.pdbx_seq_one_letter_code
_entity_poly.pdbx_strand_id
1 'polypeptide(L)'
;MPTAIKLAGLRKSFGEVKAVDGVDLEINDGEFFALLGPSGSGKTTVLRLIAGFELPDSGNVFINGKDVSNEPPFNRDVNTVFQDYALFPHMKVIENVEYGLKVKGVAKEERRARARKALERVSLSGYEERKPSQLSGGQRQRVALARAIVNEPKVLLLDEPLGALDLKLRHQMQSELKELQLSLGITFVFVTHDQEEALTMANRIAVFSQGKIVQVGSPKEIYSHPNSEFVADFVGISNLINGSVLGKSGIWSIRPEKISLNGSGDRRATGTIKEVVFVGSFLRIVVELLSGEKVTLLHENDASVTLGSSVEIAWDSKYEFQVK
;
A
#
# COMPACT_ATOMS: atom_id res chain seq x y z
N MET A 1 -15.93 -14.09 -5.61
CA MET A 1 -15.94 -13.88 -4.15
C MET A 1 -16.98 -12.82 -3.86
N PRO A 2 -17.64 -12.81 -2.71
CA PRO A 2 -18.53 -11.71 -2.35
C PRO A 2 -17.74 -10.39 -2.22
N THR A 3 -18.41 -9.27 -2.46
CA THR A 3 -17.80 -7.93 -2.38
C THR A 3 -17.99 -7.37 -0.98
N ALA A 4 -16.88 -7.06 -0.29
CA ALA A 4 -16.90 -6.43 1.04
C ALA A 4 -17.16 -4.92 0.93
N ILE A 5 -16.50 -4.24 -0.02
CA ILE A 5 -16.66 -2.81 -0.25
C ILE A 5 -16.88 -2.55 -1.73
N LYS A 6 -17.87 -1.70 -2.06
CA LYS A 6 -18.04 -1.15 -3.40
C LYS A 6 -18.20 0.36 -3.32
N LEU A 7 -17.40 1.06 -4.13
CA LEU A 7 -17.51 2.50 -4.38
C LEU A 7 -18.05 2.67 -5.78
N ALA A 8 -19.07 3.53 -5.95
CA ALA A 8 -19.71 3.78 -7.23
C ALA A 8 -19.72 5.27 -7.52
N GLY A 9 -18.91 5.71 -8.49
CA GLY A 9 -18.83 7.09 -8.95
C GLY A 9 -18.51 8.10 -7.84
N LEU A 10 -17.71 7.69 -6.83
CA LEU A 10 -17.52 8.43 -5.59
C LEU A 10 -16.78 9.75 -5.84
N ARG A 11 -17.34 10.87 -5.34
CA ARG A 11 -16.75 12.22 -5.46
C ARG A 11 -16.72 12.92 -4.10
N LYS A 12 -15.62 13.66 -3.86
CA LYS A 12 -15.47 14.54 -2.71
C LYS A 12 -14.55 15.70 -3.03
N SER A 13 -15.01 16.91 -2.74
CA SER A 13 -14.22 18.13 -2.90
C SER A 13 -14.09 18.87 -1.57
N PHE A 14 -12.99 19.56 -1.37
CA PHE A 14 -12.77 20.52 -0.29
C PHE A 14 -12.43 21.88 -0.91
N GLY A 15 -13.40 22.78 -0.93
CA GLY A 15 -13.32 24.00 -1.71
C GLY A 15 -13.13 23.67 -3.20
N GLU A 16 -12.09 24.18 -3.82
CA GLU A 16 -11.77 23.94 -5.24
C GLU A 16 -11.04 22.61 -5.50
N VAL A 17 -10.54 21.95 -4.43
CA VAL A 17 -9.74 20.74 -4.56
C VAL A 17 -10.64 19.51 -4.65
N LYS A 18 -10.63 18.83 -5.79
CA LYS A 18 -11.30 17.54 -6.00
C LYS A 18 -10.44 16.42 -5.40
N ALA A 19 -10.64 16.15 -4.10
CA ALA A 19 -9.85 15.13 -3.39
C ALA A 19 -10.18 13.70 -3.87
N VAL A 20 -11.42 13.46 -4.31
CA VAL A 20 -11.89 12.21 -4.94
C VAL A 20 -12.76 12.61 -6.13
N ASP A 21 -12.43 12.13 -7.34
CA ASP A 21 -13.08 12.54 -8.59
C ASP A 21 -13.54 11.34 -9.43
N GLY A 22 -14.70 10.79 -9.06
CA GLY A 22 -15.35 9.71 -9.80
C GLY A 22 -14.66 8.35 -9.60
N VAL A 23 -14.45 7.95 -8.35
CA VAL A 23 -13.82 6.69 -8.01
C VAL A 23 -14.83 5.55 -8.02
N ASP A 24 -14.55 4.55 -8.86
CA ASP A 24 -15.20 3.25 -8.88
C ASP A 24 -14.19 2.19 -8.38
N LEU A 25 -14.59 1.37 -7.40
CA LEU A 25 -13.73 0.35 -6.83
C LEU A 25 -14.56 -0.77 -6.21
N GLU A 26 -14.13 -2.01 -6.42
CA GLU A 26 -14.66 -3.18 -5.72
C GLU A 26 -13.53 -3.92 -5.00
N ILE A 27 -13.72 -4.18 -3.69
CA ILE A 27 -12.81 -4.92 -2.82
C ILE A 27 -13.54 -6.19 -2.37
N ASN A 28 -12.92 -7.35 -2.58
CA ASN A 28 -13.52 -8.62 -2.24
C ASN A 28 -13.44 -8.92 -0.73
N ASP A 29 -14.34 -9.79 -0.26
CA ASP A 29 -14.31 -10.24 1.11
C ASP A 29 -13.04 -11.06 1.41
N GLY A 30 -12.45 -10.85 2.58
CA GLY A 30 -11.19 -11.47 3.00
C GLY A 30 -9.94 -10.98 2.27
N GLU A 31 -10.02 -9.90 1.49
CA GLU A 31 -8.90 -9.34 0.74
C GLU A 31 -8.03 -8.42 1.62
N PHE A 32 -6.70 -8.47 1.44
CA PHE A 32 -5.79 -7.44 1.93
C PHE A 32 -5.56 -6.44 0.80
N PHE A 33 -6.20 -5.28 0.85
CA PHE A 33 -6.26 -4.31 -0.24
C PHE A 33 -5.49 -3.03 0.07
N ALA A 34 -4.62 -2.59 -0.85
CA ALA A 34 -3.83 -1.36 -0.69
C ALA A 34 -4.38 -0.20 -1.51
N LEU A 35 -4.50 0.97 -0.90
CA LEU A 35 -4.65 2.26 -1.57
C LEU A 35 -3.26 2.91 -1.61
N LEU A 36 -2.57 2.88 -2.75
CA LEU A 36 -1.20 3.34 -2.94
C LEU A 36 -1.18 4.63 -3.77
N GLY A 37 -0.31 5.58 -3.46
CA GLY A 37 -0.13 6.80 -4.26
C GLY A 37 0.62 7.88 -3.50
N PRO A 38 1.02 8.97 -4.14
CA PRO A 38 1.72 10.08 -3.51
C PRO A 38 0.84 10.78 -2.46
N SER A 39 1.46 11.56 -1.59
CA SER A 39 0.74 12.40 -0.62
C SER A 39 -0.22 13.35 -1.34
N GLY A 40 -1.42 13.54 -0.79
CA GLY A 40 -2.44 14.39 -1.39
C GLY A 40 -3.19 13.78 -2.59
N SER A 41 -2.98 12.51 -2.96
CA SER A 41 -3.67 11.87 -4.08
C SER A 41 -5.12 11.45 -3.80
N GLY A 42 -5.63 11.61 -2.56
CA GLY A 42 -7.02 11.33 -2.20
C GLY A 42 -7.26 10.03 -1.41
N LYS A 43 -6.25 9.20 -1.15
CA LYS A 43 -6.36 7.90 -0.48
C LYS A 43 -7.01 7.95 0.90
N THR A 44 -6.47 8.80 1.80
CA THR A 44 -7.04 8.99 3.15
C THR A 44 -8.47 9.54 3.09
N THR A 45 -8.79 10.38 2.09
CA THR A 45 -10.16 10.85 1.88
C THR A 45 -11.09 9.69 1.52
N VAL A 46 -10.67 8.79 0.60
CA VAL A 46 -11.45 7.58 0.27
C VAL A 46 -11.62 6.70 1.51
N LEU A 47 -10.57 6.49 2.30
CA LEU A 47 -10.66 5.71 3.55
C LEU A 47 -11.67 6.33 4.52
N ARG A 48 -11.67 7.66 4.68
CA ARG A 48 -12.62 8.40 5.53
C ARG A 48 -14.05 8.34 5.03
N LEU A 49 -14.25 8.35 3.71
CA LEU A 49 -15.55 8.16 3.08
C LEU A 49 -16.10 6.74 3.34
N ILE A 50 -15.25 5.71 3.26
CA ILE A 50 -15.63 4.32 3.61
C ILE A 50 -15.97 4.22 5.10
N ALA A 51 -15.17 4.85 5.96
CA ALA A 51 -15.38 4.86 7.42
C ALA A 51 -16.59 5.69 7.87
N GLY A 52 -17.08 6.61 7.02
CA GLY A 52 -18.18 7.54 7.35
C GLY A 52 -17.75 8.76 8.15
N PHE A 53 -16.44 9.04 8.24
CA PHE A 53 -15.94 10.30 8.83
C PHE A 53 -16.10 11.49 7.88
N GLU A 54 -16.28 11.21 6.59
CA GLU A 54 -16.63 12.18 5.57
C GLU A 54 -17.86 11.67 4.81
N LEU A 55 -18.70 12.59 4.35
CA LEU A 55 -19.80 12.28 3.46
C LEU A 55 -19.41 12.59 2.02
N PRO A 56 -19.78 11.73 1.05
CA PRO A 56 -19.53 12.02 -0.37
C PRO A 56 -20.38 13.19 -0.85
N ASP A 57 -19.85 13.96 -1.80
CA ASP A 57 -20.63 14.99 -2.51
C ASP A 57 -21.55 14.34 -3.56
N SER A 58 -21.11 13.20 -4.13
CA SER A 58 -21.90 12.34 -5.00
C SER A 58 -21.31 10.94 -5.08
N GLY A 59 -22.09 9.99 -5.61
CA GLY A 59 -21.73 8.58 -5.64
C GLY A 59 -22.10 7.87 -4.35
N ASN A 60 -21.83 6.55 -4.30
CA ASN A 60 -22.28 5.70 -3.22
C ASN A 60 -21.14 4.83 -2.65
N VAL A 61 -21.25 4.52 -1.35
CA VAL A 61 -20.41 3.57 -0.61
C VAL A 61 -21.28 2.40 -0.16
N PHE A 62 -20.92 1.20 -0.58
CA PHE A 62 -21.59 -0.02 -0.14
C PHE A 62 -20.61 -0.85 0.70
N ILE A 63 -21.10 -1.38 1.82
CA ILE A 63 -20.38 -2.34 2.67
C ILE A 63 -21.25 -3.60 2.79
N ASN A 64 -20.71 -4.75 2.39
CA ASN A 64 -21.43 -6.03 2.34
C ASN A 64 -22.78 -5.91 1.59
N GLY A 65 -22.80 -5.18 0.48
CA GLY A 65 -23.98 -4.97 -0.35
C GLY A 65 -24.99 -3.93 0.18
N LYS A 66 -24.79 -3.39 1.40
CA LYS A 66 -25.66 -2.36 1.99
C LYS A 66 -25.12 -0.96 1.63
N ASP A 67 -25.96 -0.07 1.12
CA ASP A 67 -25.61 1.34 0.96
C ASP A 67 -25.47 2.01 2.33
N VAL A 68 -24.27 2.53 2.62
CA VAL A 68 -23.94 3.22 3.86
C VAL A 68 -23.51 4.67 3.64
N SER A 69 -23.73 5.21 2.46
CA SER A 69 -23.24 6.54 2.04
C SER A 69 -23.57 7.64 3.05
N ASN A 70 -24.78 7.61 3.63
CA ASN A 70 -25.27 8.58 4.60
C ASN A 70 -25.26 8.06 6.05
N GLU A 71 -24.76 6.86 6.30
CA GLU A 71 -24.70 6.32 7.65
C GLU A 71 -23.51 6.89 8.45
N PRO A 72 -23.71 7.23 9.72
CA PRO A 72 -22.62 7.67 10.59
C PRO A 72 -21.64 6.52 10.85
N PRO A 73 -20.37 6.81 11.25
CA PRO A 73 -19.31 5.80 11.44
C PRO A 73 -19.68 4.63 12.35
N PHE A 74 -20.42 4.90 13.44
CA PHE A 74 -20.77 3.89 14.44
C PHE A 74 -21.84 2.89 13.96
N ASN A 75 -22.53 3.16 12.86
CA ASN A 75 -23.51 2.26 12.24
C ASN A 75 -22.90 1.42 11.10
N ARG A 76 -21.65 1.69 10.71
CA ARG A 76 -20.96 0.94 9.66
C ARG A 76 -20.21 -0.26 10.25
N ASP A 77 -20.25 -1.38 9.54
CA ASP A 77 -19.55 -2.61 9.97
C ASP A 77 -18.05 -2.57 9.59
N VAL A 78 -17.42 -1.46 9.98
CA VAL A 78 -15.99 -1.22 9.79
C VAL A 78 -15.36 -0.64 11.05
N ASN A 79 -14.09 -0.90 11.28
CA ASN A 79 -13.30 -0.20 12.28
C ASN A 79 -12.06 0.41 11.65
N THR A 80 -11.57 1.50 12.23
CA THR A 80 -10.40 2.23 11.71
C THR A 80 -9.26 2.26 12.72
N VAL A 81 -8.05 1.99 12.27
CA VAL A 81 -6.80 2.28 12.96
C VAL A 81 -6.20 3.53 12.32
N PHE A 82 -6.07 4.59 13.08
CA PHE A 82 -5.52 5.88 12.64
C PHE A 82 -3.99 5.87 12.67
N GLN A 83 -3.37 6.76 11.91
CA GLN A 83 -1.93 6.92 11.80
C GLN A 83 -1.24 7.22 13.15
N ASP A 84 -1.88 8.00 14.03
CA ASP A 84 -1.42 8.34 15.37
C ASP A 84 -1.89 7.34 16.45
N TYR A 85 -2.51 6.22 16.00
CA TYR A 85 -3.13 5.20 16.85
C TYR A 85 -4.33 5.67 17.69
N ALA A 86 -4.51 6.96 17.94
CA ALA A 86 -5.60 7.59 18.68
C ALA A 86 -5.97 6.86 20.00
N LEU A 87 -4.96 6.41 20.76
CA LEU A 87 -5.19 5.76 22.05
C LEU A 87 -5.58 6.81 23.10
N PHE A 88 -6.52 6.45 23.99
CA PHE A 88 -6.90 7.28 25.12
C PHE A 88 -5.77 7.28 26.17
N PRO A 89 -5.02 8.41 26.34
CA PRO A 89 -3.78 8.41 27.12
C PRO A 89 -4.01 8.24 28.62
N HIS A 90 -5.19 8.58 29.10
CA HIS A 90 -5.59 8.46 30.51
C HIS A 90 -6.09 7.06 30.90
N MET A 91 -6.44 6.23 29.89
CA MET A 91 -6.94 4.87 30.10
C MET A 91 -5.81 3.84 30.04
N LYS A 92 -5.97 2.73 30.77
CA LYS A 92 -5.11 1.56 30.66
C LYS A 92 -5.29 0.86 29.31
N VAL A 93 -4.36 -0.01 28.95
CA VAL A 93 -4.41 -0.81 27.71
C VAL A 93 -5.72 -1.60 27.61
N ILE A 94 -6.08 -2.33 28.68
CA ILE A 94 -7.32 -3.11 28.67
C ILE A 94 -8.57 -2.23 28.49
N GLU A 95 -8.58 -1.05 29.09
CA GLU A 95 -9.70 -0.09 28.99
C GLU A 95 -9.80 0.52 27.60
N ASN A 96 -8.67 0.80 26.94
CA ASN A 96 -8.63 1.21 25.54
C ASN A 96 -9.26 0.15 24.63
N VAL A 97 -8.89 -1.13 24.83
CA VAL A 97 -9.38 -2.22 23.98
C VAL A 97 -10.87 -2.48 24.24
N GLU A 98 -11.32 -2.54 25.51
CA GLU A 98 -12.72 -2.83 25.83
C GLU A 98 -13.68 -1.65 25.58
N TYR A 99 -13.17 -0.45 25.23
CA TYR A 99 -13.98 0.78 25.15
C TYR A 99 -15.18 0.65 24.20
N GLY A 100 -14.96 0.12 22.99
CA GLY A 100 -16.05 -0.06 22.02
C GLY A 100 -17.14 -1.00 22.51
N LEU A 101 -16.77 -2.09 23.20
CA LEU A 101 -17.70 -3.02 23.82
C LEU A 101 -18.47 -2.37 24.99
N LYS A 102 -17.79 -1.49 25.75
CA LYS A 102 -18.44 -0.71 26.83
C LYS A 102 -19.51 0.21 26.27
N VAL A 103 -19.24 0.91 25.17
CA VAL A 103 -20.22 1.78 24.50
C VAL A 103 -21.42 0.98 23.99
N LYS A 104 -21.20 -0.25 23.52
CA LYS A 104 -22.25 -1.18 23.07
C LYS A 104 -23.04 -1.82 24.24
N GLY A 105 -22.72 -1.48 25.49
CA GLY A 105 -23.44 -2.00 26.69
C GLY A 105 -23.06 -3.43 27.09
N VAL A 106 -21.98 -4.00 26.56
CA VAL A 106 -21.53 -5.35 26.93
C VAL A 106 -21.11 -5.41 28.39
N ALA A 107 -21.52 -6.46 29.10
CA ALA A 107 -21.22 -6.68 30.51
C ALA A 107 -19.71 -6.66 30.78
N LYS A 108 -19.30 -6.14 31.95
CA LYS A 108 -17.89 -5.88 32.30
C LYS A 108 -17.02 -7.13 32.18
N GLU A 109 -17.49 -8.25 32.66
CA GLU A 109 -16.72 -9.50 32.67
C GLU A 109 -16.53 -10.04 31.25
N GLU A 110 -17.58 -10.03 30.43
CA GLU A 110 -17.52 -10.44 29.03
C GLU A 110 -16.59 -9.54 28.21
N ARG A 111 -16.75 -8.20 28.30
CA ARG A 111 -15.89 -7.29 27.54
C ARG A 111 -14.42 -7.40 27.94
N ARG A 112 -14.12 -7.64 29.24
CA ARG A 112 -12.75 -7.89 29.71
C ARG A 112 -12.18 -9.19 29.18
N ALA A 113 -12.95 -10.26 29.13
CA ALA A 113 -12.54 -11.52 28.54
C ALA A 113 -12.23 -11.36 27.03
N ARG A 114 -13.12 -10.69 26.28
CA ARG A 114 -12.92 -10.39 24.85
C ARG A 114 -11.70 -9.49 24.62
N ALA A 115 -11.50 -8.47 25.45
CA ALA A 115 -10.35 -7.58 25.35
C ALA A 115 -9.02 -8.31 25.62
N ARG A 116 -8.95 -9.21 26.59
CA ARG A 116 -7.75 -10.05 26.81
C ARG A 116 -7.46 -10.95 25.63
N LYS A 117 -8.47 -11.59 25.06
CA LYS A 117 -8.33 -12.40 23.86
C LYS A 117 -7.85 -11.58 22.65
N ALA A 118 -8.31 -10.32 22.51
CA ALA A 118 -7.82 -9.43 21.47
C ALA A 118 -6.36 -9.02 21.68
N LEU A 119 -5.95 -8.76 22.95
CA LEU A 119 -4.55 -8.48 23.30
C LEU A 119 -3.63 -9.69 23.05
N GLU A 120 -4.08 -10.89 23.36
CA GLU A 120 -3.35 -12.13 23.07
C GLU A 120 -3.09 -12.29 21.55
N ARG A 121 -4.08 -12.03 20.71
CA ARG A 121 -3.95 -12.09 19.23
C ARG A 121 -2.90 -11.14 18.66
N VAL A 122 -2.60 -10.06 19.36
CA VAL A 122 -1.56 -9.08 18.96
C VAL A 122 -0.30 -9.20 19.83
N SER A 123 -0.10 -10.32 20.53
CA SER A 123 1.08 -10.61 21.36
C SER A 123 1.34 -9.57 22.48
N LEU A 124 0.27 -9.09 23.13
CA LEU A 124 0.31 -8.13 24.24
C LEU A 124 -0.29 -8.68 25.55
N SER A 125 -0.26 -9.99 25.77
CA SER A 125 -0.60 -10.58 27.06
C SER A 125 0.32 -10.03 28.16
N GLY A 126 -0.24 -9.66 29.32
CA GLY A 126 0.50 -9.09 30.45
C GLY A 126 0.72 -7.57 30.40
N TYR A 127 0.18 -6.88 29.37
CA TYR A 127 0.26 -5.43 29.24
C TYR A 127 -1.02 -4.70 29.66
N GLU A 128 -2.03 -5.39 30.15
CA GLU A 128 -3.40 -4.93 30.41
C GLU A 128 -3.46 -3.68 31.29
N GLU A 129 -2.60 -3.65 32.34
CA GLU A 129 -2.61 -2.60 33.37
C GLU A 129 -1.74 -1.39 33.01
N ARG A 130 -0.93 -1.46 31.92
CA ARG A 130 -0.09 -0.35 31.49
C ARG A 130 -0.92 0.77 30.85
N LYS A 131 -0.34 1.98 30.85
CA LYS A 131 -0.86 3.12 30.09
C LYS A 131 -0.12 3.27 28.76
N PRO A 132 -0.72 3.93 27.75
CA PRO A 132 -0.07 4.17 26.44
C PRO A 132 1.31 4.83 26.53
N SER A 133 1.54 5.70 27.51
CA SER A 133 2.83 6.35 27.77
C SER A 133 3.96 5.39 28.18
N GLN A 134 3.62 4.17 28.61
CA GLN A 134 4.57 3.13 29.05
C GLN A 134 4.88 2.13 27.92
N LEU A 135 4.44 2.39 26.70
CA LEU A 135 4.54 1.49 25.55
C LEU A 135 5.46 2.06 24.47
N SER A 136 6.17 1.17 23.77
CA SER A 136 6.86 1.51 22.53
C SER A 136 5.87 1.85 21.39
N GLY A 137 6.36 2.42 20.28
CA GLY A 137 5.54 2.72 19.09
C GLY A 137 4.79 1.49 18.57
N GLY A 138 5.50 0.39 18.36
CA GLY A 138 4.89 -0.87 17.90
C GLY A 138 3.91 -1.47 18.90
N GLN A 139 4.16 -1.34 20.22
CA GLN A 139 3.20 -1.77 21.23
C GLN A 139 1.93 -0.92 21.22
N ARG A 140 2.04 0.40 21.05
CA ARG A 140 0.84 1.27 20.88
C ARG A 140 0.03 0.90 19.65
N GLN A 141 0.69 0.61 18.53
CA GLN A 141 0.04 0.12 17.32
C GLN A 141 -0.74 -1.18 17.56
N ARG A 142 -0.12 -2.17 18.20
CA ARG A 142 -0.79 -3.44 18.54
C ARG A 142 -1.98 -3.23 19.47
N VAL A 143 -1.93 -2.29 20.43
CA VAL A 143 -3.10 -1.93 21.23
C VAL A 143 -4.21 -1.34 20.38
N ALA A 144 -3.89 -0.46 19.41
CA ALA A 144 -4.87 0.10 18.50
C ALA A 144 -5.50 -0.97 17.58
N LEU A 145 -4.72 -1.94 17.12
CA LEU A 145 -5.21 -3.11 16.40
C LEU A 145 -6.14 -3.96 17.28
N ALA A 146 -5.74 -4.29 18.53
CA ALA A 146 -6.60 -5.02 19.47
C ALA A 146 -7.93 -4.31 19.72
N ARG A 147 -7.89 -2.96 19.90
CA ARG A 147 -9.10 -2.12 20.04
C ARG A 147 -9.99 -2.17 18.79
N ALA A 148 -9.40 -2.25 17.62
CA ALA A 148 -10.16 -2.29 16.37
C ALA A 148 -10.80 -3.66 16.13
N ILE A 149 -10.09 -4.77 16.43
CA ILE A 149 -10.60 -6.13 16.18
C ILE A 149 -11.52 -6.68 17.26
N VAL A 150 -11.53 -6.11 18.49
CA VAL A 150 -12.35 -6.60 19.61
C VAL A 150 -13.85 -6.56 19.32
N ASN A 151 -14.29 -5.66 18.43
CA ASN A 151 -15.67 -5.51 17.99
C ASN A 151 -16.06 -6.49 16.87
N GLU A 152 -15.12 -7.31 16.38
CA GLU A 152 -15.30 -8.29 15.31
C GLU A 152 -15.86 -7.65 14.01
N PRO A 153 -15.24 -6.57 13.49
CA PRO A 153 -15.72 -5.91 12.29
C PRO A 153 -15.54 -6.82 11.07
N LYS A 154 -16.34 -6.60 10.02
CA LYS A 154 -16.13 -7.26 8.70
C LYS A 154 -14.99 -6.66 7.92
N VAL A 155 -14.73 -5.38 8.10
CA VAL A 155 -13.67 -4.65 7.42
C VAL A 155 -12.83 -3.87 8.42
N LEU A 156 -11.51 -3.96 8.29
CA LEU A 156 -10.55 -3.15 9.03
C LEU A 156 -9.88 -2.16 8.09
N LEU A 157 -9.99 -0.88 8.42
CA LEU A 157 -9.38 0.24 7.69
C LEU A 157 -8.12 0.69 8.43
N LEU A 158 -7.00 0.83 7.73
CA LEU A 158 -5.71 1.19 8.32
C LEU A 158 -5.16 2.44 7.59
N ASP A 159 -5.01 3.55 8.30
CA ASP A 159 -4.48 4.79 7.74
C ASP A 159 -2.99 4.91 8.04
N GLU A 160 -2.12 4.67 7.05
CA GLU A 160 -0.66 4.65 7.14
C GLU A 160 -0.12 3.88 8.36
N PRO A 161 -0.49 2.59 8.53
CA PRO A 161 -0.27 1.88 9.78
C PRO A 161 1.21 1.72 10.17
N LEU A 162 2.14 1.80 9.21
CA LEU A 162 3.56 1.51 9.42
C LEU A 162 4.46 2.74 9.30
N GLY A 163 3.88 3.91 8.98
CA GLY A 163 4.65 5.12 8.65
C GLY A 163 5.54 5.68 9.77
N ALA A 164 5.21 5.41 11.03
CA ALA A 164 5.94 5.90 12.19
C ALA A 164 7.00 4.91 12.76
N LEU A 165 7.24 3.77 12.07
CA LEU A 165 8.13 2.71 12.54
C LEU A 165 9.49 2.75 11.84
N ASP A 166 10.55 2.33 12.57
CA ASP A 166 11.84 2.04 11.96
C ASP A 166 11.77 0.83 11.01
N LEU A 167 12.76 0.70 10.12
CA LEU A 167 12.76 -0.30 9.05
C LEU A 167 12.60 -1.74 9.58
N LYS A 168 13.33 -2.11 10.63
CA LYS A 168 13.29 -3.47 11.18
C LYS A 168 11.93 -3.81 11.79
N LEU A 169 11.38 -2.88 12.55
CA LEU A 169 10.07 -3.04 13.17
C LEU A 169 8.95 -3.01 12.10
N ARG A 170 9.12 -2.22 11.03
CA ARG A 170 8.19 -2.16 9.90
C ARG A 170 8.08 -3.53 9.22
N HIS A 171 9.19 -4.17 8.84
CA HIS A 171 9.16 -5.51 8.23
C HIS A 171 8.51 -6.56 9.14
N GLN A 172 8.80 -6.51 10.45
CA GLN A 172 8.15 -7.40 11.42
C GLN A 172 6.63 -7.17 11.45
N MET A 173 6.21 -5.91 11.53
CA MET A 173 4.79 -5.55 11.57
C MET A 173 4.03 -5.89 10.27
N GLN A 174 4.68 -5.82 9.11
CA GLN A 174 4.10 -6.29 7.84
C GLN A 174 3.71 -7.77 7.92
N SER A 175 4.62 -8.61 8.38
CA SER A 175 4.36 -10.06 8.54
C SER A 175 3.25 -10.30 9.55
N GLU A 176 3.29 -9.64 10.71
CA GLU A 176 2.28 -9.76 11.76
C GLU A 176 0.87 -9.32 11.31
N LEU A 177 0.77 -8.21 10.55
CA LEU A 177 -0.51 -7.75 10.02
C LEU A 177 -1.10 -8.74 9.00
N LYS A 178 -0.25 -9.34 8.18
CA LYS A 178 -0.69 -10.35 7.22
C LYS A 178 -1.16 -11.63 7.90
N GLU A 179 -0.43 -12.12 8.90
CA GLU A 179 -0.82 -13.27 9.72
C GLU A 179 -2.13 -12.99 10.49
N LEU A 180 -2.26 -11.79 11.06
CA LEU A 180 -3.47 -11.37 11.75
C LEU A 180 -4.68 -11.38 10.81
N GLN A 181 -4.55 -10.80 9.62
CA GLN A 181 -5.62 -10.77 8.62
C GLN A 181 -6.05 -12.20 8.23
N LEU A 182 -5.09 -13.09 7.94
CA LEU A 182 -5.38 -14.49 7.60
C LEU A 182 -6.08 -15.22 8.76
N SER A 183 -5.65 -14.99 10.01
CA SER A 183 -6.24 -15.62 11.20
C SER A 183 -7.66 -15.14 11.50
N LEU A 184 -7.98 -13.89 11.16
CA LEU A 184 -9.29 -13.29 11.36
C LEU A 184 -10.25 -13.59 10.20
N GLY A 185 -9.74 -13.81 8.98
CA GLY A 185 -10.53 -14.03 7.78
C GLY A 185 -11.40 -12.83 7.37
N ILE A 186 -11.03 -11.61 7.77
CA ILE A 186 -11.74 -10.36 7.44
C ILE A 186 -11.00 -9.54 6.40
N THR A 187 -11.69 -8.58 5.80
CA THR A 187 -11.11 -7.68 4.80
C THR A 187 -10.28 -6.59 5.46
N PHE A 188 -9.04 -6.39 4.98
CA PHE A 188 -8.18 -5.27 5.37
C PHE A 188 -8.03 -4.30 4.22
N VAL A 189 -8.21 -3.01 4.48
CA VAL A 189 -7.93 -1.94 3.52
C VAL A 189 -6.95 -0.97 4.17
N PHE A 190 -5.79 -0.78 3.56
CA PHE A 190 -4.80 0.14 4.10
C PHE A 190 -4.36 1.19 3.10
N VAL A 191 -4.08 2.37 3.62
CA VAL A 191 -3.48 3.48 2.88
C VAL A 191 -1.98 3.47 3.13
N THR A 192 -1.21 3.63 2.06
CA THR A 192 0.23 3.84 2.17
C THR A 192 0.73 4.71 1.00
N HIS A 193 1.86 5.36 1.21
CA HIS A 193 2.69 5.95 0.15
C HIS A 193 3.97 5.13 -0.09
N ASP A 194 4.20 4.10 0.70
CA ASP A 194 5.34 3.18 0.57
C ASP A 194 4.98 2.03 -0.39
N GLN A 195 5.76 1.95 -1.47
CA GLN A 195 5.56 0.97 -2.53
C GLN A 195 5.87 -0.45 -2.05
N GLU A 196 6.89 -0.60 -1.19
CA GLU A 196 7.29 -1.90 -0.66
C GLU A 196 6.18 -2.50 0.21
N GLU A 197 5.54 -1.68 1.05
CA GLU A 197 4.39 -2.10 1.84
C GLU A 197 3.25 -2.63 0.95
N ALA A 198 2.88 -1.87 -0.09
CA ALA A 198 1.82 -2.27 -1.00
C ALA A 198 2.16 -3.56 -1.77
N LEU A 199 3.40 -3.66 -2.28
CA LEU A 199 3.83 -4.82 -3.06
C LEU A 199 3.97 -6.11 -2.23
N THR A 200 4.35 -5.99 -0.93
CA THR A 200 4.60 -7.16 -0.06
C THR A 200 3.36 -7.65 0.66
N MET A 201 2.45 -6.75 1.02
CA MET A 201 1.30 -7.10 1.88
C MET A 201 0.02 -7.35 1.11
N ALA A 202 -0.25 -6.57 0.04
CA ALA A 202 -1.55 -6.58 -0.60
C ALA A 202 -1.79 -7.79 -1.52
N ASN A 203 -3.05 -8.22 -1.59
CA ASN A 203 -3.54 -9.11 -2.65
C ASN A 203 -3.79 -8.33 -3.94
N ARG A 204 -4.36 -7.11 -3.81
CA ARG A 204 -4.55 -6.14 -4.89
C ARG A 204 -4.24 -4.73 -4.42
N ILE A 205 -3.83 -3.89 -5.37
CA ILE A 205 -3.44 -2.50 -5.16
C ILE A 205 -4.27 -1.62 -6.08
N ALA A 206 -4.84 -0.53 -5.56
CA ALA A 206 -5.31 0.59 -6.36
C ALA A 206 -4.28 1.72 -6.29
N VAL A 207 -3.72 2.08 -7.44
CA VAL A 207 -2.78 3.21 -7.55
C VAL A 207 -3.57 4.49 -7.78
N PHE A 208 -3.39 5.45 -6.86
CA PHE A 208 -4.08 6.74 -6.86
C PHE A 208 -3.19 7.86 -7.38
N SER A 209 -3.77 8.73 -8.21
CA SER A 209 -3.19 10.00 -8.61
C SER A 209 -4.29 11.03 -8.82
N GLN A 210 -4.11 12.25 -8.28
CA GLN A 210 -5.01 13.39 -8.51
C GLN A 210 -6.51 13.06 -8.27
N GLY A 211 -6.82 12.38 -7.18
CA GLY A 211 -8.20 12.04 -6.81
C GLY A 211 -8.82 10.87 -7.60
N LYS A 212 -8.06 10.20 -8.46
CA LYS A 212 -8.53 9.12 -9.33
C LYS A 212 -7.73 7.84 -9.11
N ILE A 213 -8.35 6.71 -9.42
CA ILE A 213 -7.65 5.43 -9.56
C ILE A 213 -7.08 5.36 -10.98
N VAL A 214 -5.75 5.21 -11.08
CA VAL A 214 -5.04 5.07 -12.36
C VAL A 214 -4.98 3.61 -12.79
N GLN A 215 -4.71 2.70 -11.84
CA GLN A 215 -4.65 1.25 -12.11
C GLN A 215 -5.07 0.47 -10.87
N VAL A 216 -5.74 -0.68 -11.08
CA VAL A 216 -6.01 -1.69 -10.06
C VAL A 216 -5.51 -3.03 -10.57
N GLY A 217 -4.78 -3.77 -9.73
CA GLY A 217 -4.28 -5.10 -10.08
C GLY A 217 -3.55 -5.76 -8.93
N SER A 218 -3.09 -6.99 -9.13
CA SER A 218 -2.17 -7.64 -8.20
C SER A 218 -0.82 -6.90 -8.14
N PRO A 219 -0.03 -7.05 -7.07
CA PRO A 219 1.31 -6.48 -6.98
C PRO A 219 2.17 -6.74 -8.22
N LYS A 220 2.13 -7.99 -8.72
CA LYS A 220 2.87 -8.39 -9.90
C LYS A 220 2.40 -7.68 -11.17
N GLU A 221 1.09 -7.52 -11.35
CA GLU A 221 0.52 -6.80 -12.51
C GLU A 221 0.89 -5.32 -12.48
N ILE A 222 0.72 -4.65 -11.33
CA ILE A 222 1.06 -3.23 -11.17
C ILE A 222 2.55 -2.99 -11.46
N TYR A 223 3.43 -3.86 -10.96
CA TYR A 223 4.87 -3.74 -11.16
C TYR A 223 5.30 -4.08 -12.59
N SER A 224 4.83 -5.22 -13.13
CA SER A 224 5.32 -5.75 -14.40
C SER A 224 4.59 -5.20 -15.63
N HIS A 225 3.34 -4.75 -15.48
CA HIS A 225 2.46 -4.29 -16.56
C HIS A 225 1.81 -2.94 -16.21
N PRO A 226 2.62 -1.87 -15.98
CA PRO A 226 2.08 -0.55 -15.71
C PRO A 226 1.30 -0.06 -16.93
N ASN A 227 0.11 0.52 -16.71
CA ASN A 227 -0.75 1.03 -17.79
C ASN A 227 -0.44 2.47 -18.20
N SER A 228 0.42 3.16 -17.44
CA SER A 228 0.78 4.56 -17.69
C SER A 228 2.21 4.84 -17.24
N GLU A 229 2.80 5.90 -17.80
CA GLU A 229 4.12 6.39 -17.37
C GLU A 229 4.16 6.68 -15.87
N PHE A 230 3.08 7.28 -15.34
CA PHE A 230 2.96 7.55 -13.91
C PHE A 230 3.08 6.28 -13.07
N VAL A 231 2.37 5.20 -13.42
CA VAL A 231 2.46 3.94 -12.64
C VAL A 231 3.82 3.29 -12.80
N ALA A 232 4.41 3.34 -14.00
CA ALA A 232 5.73 2.78 -14.26
C ALA A 232 6.83 3.46 -13.43
N ASP A 233 6.79 4.78 -13.31
CA ASP A 233 7.76 5.59 -12.56
C ASP A 233 7.46 5.59 -11.05
N PHE A 234 6.20 5.64 -10.67
CA PHE A 234 5.79 5.68 -9.26
C PHE A 234 5.97 4.33 -8.57
N VAL A 235 5.79 3.18 -9.24
CA VAL A 235 5.91 1.85 -8.61
C VAL A 235 7.23 1.20 -9.01
N GLY A 236 8.26 1.44 -8.21
CA GLY A 236 9.62 0.99 -8.48
C GLY A 236 10.33 1.85 -9.54
N ILE A 237 11.57 1.50 -9.82
CA ILE A 237 12.35 2.14 -10.90
C ILE A 237 11.95 1.52 -12.24
N SER A 238 11.78 2.35 -13.27
CA SER A 238 11.51 1.91 -14.63
C SER A 238 12.32 2.70 -15.65
N ASN A 239 12.75 2.04 -16.72
CA ASN A 239 13.26 2.72 -17.88
C ASN A 239 12.10 3.05 -18.81
N LEU A 240 11.79 4.33 -18.96
CA LEU A 240 10.82 4.83 -19.94
C LEU A 240 11.59 5.16 -21.22
N ILE A 241 11.47 4.31 -22.23
CA ILE A 241 12.22 4.39 -23.47
C ILE A 241 11.30 4.80 -24.61
N ASN A 242 11.73 5.76 -25.44
CA ASN A 242 10.98 6.12 -26.62
C ASN A 242 10.95 4.91 -27.58
N GLY A 243 9.75 4.57 -28.07
CA GLY A 243 9.56 3.42 -28.96
C GLY A 243 10.38 3.49 -30.25
N SER A 244 10.77 4.69 -30.71
CA SER A 244 11.64 4.84 -31.89
C SER A 244 12.98 4.09 -31.74
N VAL A 245 13.54 4.02 -30.52
CA VAL A 245 14.76 3.25 -30.21
C VAL A 245 14.52 1.75 -30.33
N LEU A 246 13.28 1.32 -30.08
CA LEU A 246 12.87 -0.09 -30.15
C LEU A 246 12.26 -0.48 -31.50
N GLY A 247 12.22 0.46 -32.49
CA GLY A 247 11.52 0.27 -33.76
C GLY A 247 9.99 0.22 -33.59
N LYS A 248 9.44 0.90 -32.57
CA LYS A 248 8.03 0.92 -32.20
C LYS A 248 7.52 2.36 -32.04
N SER A 249 6.23 2.56 -31.81
CA SER A 249 5.63 3.86 -31.48
C SER A 249 5.34 3.98 -29.99
N GLY A 250 5.26 5.22 -29.45
CA GLY A 250 4.92 5.51 -28.07
C GLY A 250 6.07 5.30 -27.09
N ILE A 251 5.74 5.26 -25.80
CA ILE A 251 6.69 5.08 -24.69
C ILE A 251 6.58 3.66 -24.15
N TRP A 252 7.72 3.07 -23.84
CA TRP A 252 7.83 1.69 -23.38
C TRP A 252 8.57 1.62 -22.06
N SER A 253 8.03 0.86 -21.14
CA SER A 253 8.60 0.60 -19.81
C SER A 253 9.39 -0.71 -19.83
N ILE A 254 10.63 -0.68 -19.29
CA ILE A 254 11.44 -1.87 -19.06
C ILE A 254 12.03 -1.77 -17.65
N ARG A 255 11.84 -2.82 -16.85
CA ARG A 255 12.38 -2.84 -15.48
C ARG A 255 13.91 -3.04 -15.49
N PRO A 256 14.66 -2.34 -14.59
CA PRO A 256 16.13 -2.41 -14.54
C PRO A 256 16.69 -3.83 -14.40
N GLU A 257 16.04 -4.69 -13.62
CA GLU A 257 16.45 -6.09 -13.41
C GLU A 257 16.19 -7.01 -14.61
N LYS A 258 15.54 -6.50 -15.66
CA LYS A 258 15.31 -7.22 -16.93
C LYS A 258 16.37 -6.91 -17.98
N ILE A 259 17.27 -5.97 -17.70
CA ILE A 259 18.35 -5.55 -18.56
C ILE A 259 19.66 -6.08 -18.00
N SER A 260 20.43 -6.77 -18.81
CA SER A 260 21.73 -7.35 -18.46
C SER A 260 22.88 -6.61 -19.14
N LEU A 261 24.03 -6.54 -18.45
CA LEU A 261 25.28 -6.06 -18.99
C LEU A 261 25.98 -7.21 -19.72
N ASN A 262 26.35 -7.04 -21.00
CA ASN A 262 26.99 -8.06 -21.81
C ASN A 262 26.29 -9.44 -21.82
N GLY A 263 24.97 -9.43 -21.58
CA GLY A 263 24.17 -10.64 -21.44
C GLY A 263 23.55 -11.13 -22.75
N SER A 264 22.58 -12.04 -22.60
CA SER A 264 21.78 -12.57 -23.71
C SER A 264 20.40 -11.91 -23.75
N GLY A 265 19.85 -11.73 -24.95
CA GLY A 265 18.52 -11.19 -25.19
C GLY A 265 18.28 -11.02 -26.68
N ASP A 266 17.02 -10.92 -27.12
CA ASP A 266 16.66 -10.64 -28.51
C ASP A 266 16.76 -9.14 -28.86
N ARG A 267 16.98 -8.30 -27.85
CA ARG A 267 17.27 -6.86 -27.96
C ARG A 267 18.67 -6.57 -27.46
N ARG A 268 19.37 -5.68 -28.14
CA ARG A 268 20.70 -5.22 -27.76
C ARG A 268 20.86 -3.73 -28.05
N ALA A 269 21.61 -3.04 -27.20
CA ALA A 269 22.00 -1.65 -27.43
C ALA A 269 23.40 -1.41 -26.86
N THR A 270 24.17 -0.55 -27.56
CA THR A 270 25.50 -0.13 -27.11
C THR A 270 25.42 1.25 -26.48
N GLY A 271 26.15 1.46 -25.39
CA GLY A 271 26.20 2.74 -24.70
C GLY A 271 27.47 2.89 -23.87
N THR A 272 27.52 4.01 -23.15
CA THR A 272 28.63 4.34 -22.23
C THR A 272 28.12 4.39 -20.80
N ILE A 273 28.84 3.77 -19.88
CA ILE A 273 28.49 3.82 -18.43
C ILE A 273 28.72 5.26 -17.91
N LYS A 274 27.66 5.90 -17.44
CA LYS A 274 27.67 7.25 -16.89
C LYS A 274 27.61 7.31 -15.37
N GLU A 275 27.07 6.27 -14.75
CA GLU A 275 26.95 6.21 -13.28
C GLU A 275 27.04 4.76 -12.82
N VAL A 276 27.71 4.53 -11.69
CA VAL A 276 27.76 3.26 -10.97
C VAL A 276 27.55 3.54 -9.50
N VAL A 277 26.45 3.04 -8.93
CA VAL A 277 26.10 3.23 -7.51
C VAL A 277 25.97 1.88 -6.84
N PHE A 278 26.72 1.69 -5.75
CA PHE A 278 26.59 0.51 -4.91
C PHE A 278 25.32 0.61 -4.03
N VAL A 279 24.43 -0.36 -4.17
CA VAL A 279 23.17 -0.44 -3.42
C VAL A 279 23.07 -1.76 -2.63
N GLY A 280 24.13 -2.12 -1.98
CA GLY A 280 24.23 -3.34 -1.15
C GLY A 280 24.58 -4.57 -2.00
N SER A 281 23.62 -5.43 -2.29
CA SER A 281 23.84 -6.67 -3.06
C SER A 281 23.99 -6.44 -4.58
N PHE A 282 23.65 -5.24 -5.07
CA PHE A 282 23.69 -4.90 -6.51
C PHE A 282 24.44 -3.60 -6.75
N LEU A 283 24.89 -3.44 -8.01
CA LEU A 283 25.26 -2.16 -8.59
C LEU A 283 24.08 -1.63 -9.41
N ARG A 284 23.68 -0.41 -9.15
CA ARG A 284 22.81 0.34 -10.05
C ARG A 284 23.69 1.06 -11.05
N ILE A 285 23.55 0.71 -12.32
CA ILE A 285 24.34 1.25 -13.42
C ILE A 285 23.45 2.06 -14.33
N VAL A 286 23.89 3.26 -14.71
CA VAL A 286 23.22 4.07 -15.73
C VAL A 286 24.09 4.09 -16.98
N VAL A 287 23.54 3.60 -18.08
CA VAL A 287 24.17 3.58 -19.41
C VAL A 287 23.49 4.62 -20.30
N GLU A 288 24.26 5.51 -20.90
CA GLU A 288 23.79 6.42 -21.94
C GLU A 288 23.98 5.74 -23.29
N LEU A 289 22.86 5.48 -23.97
CA LEU A 289 22.83 4.87 -25.28
C LEU A 289 23.38 5.82 -26.37
N LEU A 290 23.74 5.29 -27.54
CA LEU A 290 24.14 6.10 -28.69
C LEU A 290 23.01 7.04 -29.17
N SER A 291 21.75 6.73 -28.85
CA SER A 291 20.59 7.60 -29.09
C SER A 291 20.50 8.78 -28.12
N GLY A 292 21.31 8.82 -27.06
CA GLY A 292 21.29 9.83 -25.99
C GLY A 292 20.34 9.47 -24.81
N GLU A 293 19.59 8.40 -24.93
CA GLU A 293 18.71 7.95 -23.82
C GLU A 293 19.53 7.28 -22.71
N LYS A 294 19.07 7.47 -21.47
CA LYS A 294 19.68 6.85 -20.29
C LYS A 294 18.88 5.62 -19.87
N VAL A 295 19.57 4.50 -19.72
CA VAL A 295 18.99 3.23 -19.29
C VAL A 295 19.65 2.80 -17.98
N THR A 296 18.83 2.54 -16.97
CA THR A 296 19.26 2.02 -15.68
C THR A 296 19.15 0.50 -15.68
N LEU A 297 20.15 -0.19 -15.17
CA LEU A 297 20.13 -1.63 -14.94
C LEU A 297 20.64 -1.98 -13.54
N LEU A 298 20.27 -3.15 -13.05
CA LEU A 298 20.80 -3.74 -11.83
C LEU A 298 21.75 -4.87 -12.21
N HIS A 299 22.99 -4.78 -11.72
CA HIS A 299 24.04 -5.76 -11.99
C HIS A 299 24.58 -6.33 -10.68
N GLU A 300 25.02 -7.58 -10.69
CA GLU A 300 25.70 -8.15 -9.53
C GLU A 300 26.95 -7.32 -9.20
N ASN A 301 27.27 -7.24 -7.90
CA ASN A 301 28.42 -6.45 -7.43
C ASN A 301 29.72 -7.16 -7.77
N ASP A 302 30.24 -6.91 -8.98
CA ASP A 302 31.57 -7.36 -9.40
C ASP A 302 32.48 -6.16 -9.76
N ALA A 303 33.78 -6.40 -9.75
CA ALA A 303 34.79 -5.37 -9.99
C ALA A 303 35.01 -5.04 -11.49
N SER A 304 34.26 -5.65 -12.41
CA SER A 304 34.45 -5.52 -13.85
C SER A 304 33.84 -4.24 -14.43
N VAL A 305 32.98 -3.55 -13.67
CA VAL A 305 32.23 -2.37 -14.13
C VAL A 305 33.04 -1.10 -13.90
N THR A 306 33.42 -0.43 -14.99
CA THR A 306 34.22 0.80 -14.95
C THR A 306 33.45 1.98 -15.54
N LEU A 307 33.42 3.10 -14.80
CA LEU A 307 32.81 4.35 -15.26
C LEU A 307 33.47 4.82 -16.59
N GLY A 308 32.68 5.24 -17.54
CA GLY A 308 33.14 5.73 -18.86
C GLY A 308 33.43 4.63 -19.87
N SER A 309 33.37 3.35 -19.50
CA SER A 309 33.54 2.25 -20.44
C SER A 309 32.35 2.11 -21.41
N SER A 310 32.67 1.69 -22.65
CA SER A 310 31.64 1.30 -23.62
C SER A 310 31.20 -0.12 -23.32
N VAL A 311 29.88 -0.33 -23.32
CA VAL A 311 29.26 -1.62 -22.95
C VAL A 311 28.08 -1.93 -23.88
N GLU A 312 27.80 -3.23 -24.02
CA GLU A 312 26.58 -3.72 -24.64
C GLU A 312 25.59 -4.09 -23.52
N ILE A 313 24.35 -3.62 -23.64
CA ILE A 313 23.24 -4.06 -22.77
C ILE A 313 22.27 -4.91 -23.60
N ALA A 314 21.64 -5.90 -22.95
CA ALA A 314 20.71 -6.81 -23.61
C ALA A 314 19.47 -7.09 -22.74
N TRP A 315 18.33 -7.31 -23.38
CA TRP A 315 17.08 -7.73 -22.74
C TRP A 315 16.20 -8.50 -23.72
N ASP A 316 15.16 -9.17 -23.23
CA ASP A 316 14.16 -9.79 -24.08
C ASP A 316 12.98 -8.83 -24.33
N SER A 317 12.52 -8.75 -25.56
CA SER A 317 11.39 -7.91 -26.01
C SER A 317 10.07 -8.22 -25.28
N LYS A 318 9.92 -9.43 -24.70
CA LYS A 318 8.78 -9.80 -23.86
C LYS A 318 8.67 -8.98 -22.57
N TYR A 319 9.73 -8.25 -22.17
CA TYR A 319 9.74 -7.37 -20.98
C TYR A 319 9.51 -5.91 -21.33
N GLU A 320 9.21 -5.60 -22.59
CA GLU A 320 8.84 -4.27 -23.06
C GLU A 320 7.32 -4.09 -22.96
N PHE A 321 6.86 -3.19 -22.12
CA PHE A 321 5.43 -2.88 -21.95
C PHE A 321 5.15 -1.46 -22.39
N GLN A 322 4.18 -1.29 -23.31
CA GLN A 322 3.77 0.03 -23.75
C GLN A 322 2.99 0.72 -22.63
N VAL A 323 3.35 1.96 -22.31
CA VAL A 323 2.67 2.82 -21.35
C VAL A 323 2.01 4.01 -22.06
N LYS A 324 0.92 4.54 -21.44
CA LYS A 324 0.15 5.67 -21.99
C LYS A 324 0.44 6.93 -21.22
#